data_e5688c1379bb3be025335ab653d07262
#
_entry.id   e5688c1379bb3be025335ab653d07262
#
_cell.length_a   1.000
_cell.length_b   1.000
_cell.length_c   1.000
_cell.angle_alpha   90.00
_cell.angle_beta   90.00
_cell.angle_gamma   90.00
#
_symmetry.space_group_name_H-M   'P 1'
#
loop_
_entity.id
_entity.type
_entity.pdbx_description
1 polymer ?
#
loop_
_entity_poly.entity_id
_entity_poly.type
_entity_poly.pdbx_seq_one_letter_code
_entity_poly.pdbx_strand_id
1 'polypeptide(L)'
;MANKKIDNVEILLSKLDKRQLGDFIRKECINDGRFQDRFLALGAGTLFKPNPDNYTSRIEELIEDYAGRHGYIEYRATFDFNRAVTRILDEADEAMKNRQWDVAVAVLTGMAAAGDDILNSGDDSAGELGAIVSECFEKWHELCASESLPENIKDEIFELALTRFNEKNLKGWDWWWDWIEMSIRLADTSDKQNRIVETLDAIKTDGDEWSARHDAQTAQKYKLEIMSKQGSPKEQRKFMYDNVGNPDFRKKLLQMAWDEANYDEVLRLAKEGVTHDTEWVGLVSEWHKWEYQVYCHIGDKDNTLRLARHFFFNGGRWGDREFSIENMYLKIKTLVPLSQWSDYAETLISESVSKRDNGRLLFIYTQEKMWERFMEYLRKNPSAYNIDDSPKEVKDLYRNEIIRLYSTSVRKFFQHASDRNSYREGVGLLRNLIKYGGKTEADKIIIEQKSRTPRRPALIDELSKL
;
A
#
# COMPACT_ATOMS: atom_id res chain seq x y z
N MET A 1 -41.27 -6.29 -14.86
CA MET A 1 -42.37 -5.80 -13.99
C MET A 1 -42.16 -4.36 -13.52
N ALA A 2 -40.93 -3.86 -13.35
CA ALA A 2 -40.64 -2.48 -12.93
C ALA A 2 -41.15 -1.41 -13.91
N ASN A 3 -40.91 -1.53 -15.22
CA ASN A 3 -41.37 -0.55 -16.21
C ASN A 3 -42.88 -0.32 -16.19
N LYS A 4 -43.69 -1.36 -15.97
CA LYS A 4 -45.19 -1.22 -15.94
C LYS A 4 -45.70 -0.45 -14.72
N LYS A 5 -44.92 -0.43 -13.60
CA LYS A 5 -45.25 0.37 -12.41
C LYS A 5 -44.93 1.85 -12.62
N ILE A 6 -43.83 2.15 -13.30
CA ILE A 6 -43.40 3.52 -13.64
C ILE A 6 -44.43 4.17 -14.59
N ASP A 7 -44.85 3.45 -15.66
CA ASP A 7 -45.86 3.92 -16.61
C ASP A 7 -47.17 4.27 -15.93
N ASN A 8 -47.59 3.51 -14.91
CA ASN A 8 -48.81 3.79 -14.15
C ASN A 8 -48.69 5.03 -13.25
N VAL A 9 -47.47 5.31 -12.71
CA VAL A 9 -47.23 6.53 -11.92
C VAL A 9 -47.32 7.77 -12.81
N GLU A 10 -46.69 7.76 -13.98
CA GLU A 10 -46.77 8.87 -14.94
C GLU A 10 -48.24 9.16 -15.40
N ILE A 11 -49.01 8.10 -15.67
CA ILE A 11 -50.42 8.23 -16.02
C ILE A 11 -51.23 8.84 -14.86
N LEU A 12 -50.90 8.47 -13.62
CA LEU A 12 -51.59 9.01 -12.43
C LEU A 12 -51.21 10.47 -12.19
N LEU A 13 -49.92 10.81 -12.28
CA LEU A 13 -49.42 12.20 -12.14
C LEU A 13 -50.04 13.15 -13.17
N SER A 14 -50.28 12.68 -14.41
CA SER A 14 -50.92 13.48 -15.46
C SER A 14 -52.41 13.74 -15.20
N LYS A 15 -53.06 13.01 -14.29
CA LYS A 15 -54.49 13.08 -13.96
C LYS A 15 -54.80 13.77 -12.64
N LEU A 16 -53.83 13.87 -11.75
CA LEU A 16 -54.02 14.51 -10.45
C LEU A 16 -53.84 16.02 -10.57
N ASP A 17 -54.73 16.76 -9.93
CA ASP A 17 -54.54 18.20 -9.78
C ASP A 17 -53.55 18.51 -8.64
N LYS A 18 -53.03 19.76 -8.64
CA LYS A 18 -52.01 20.20 -7.65
C LYS A 18 -52.49 20.05 -6.21
N ARG A 19 -53.81 20.14 -5.95
CA ARG A 19 -54.40 20.01 -4.61
C ARG A 19 -54.38 18.55 -4.16
N GLN A 20 -54.81 17.63 -5.06
CA GLN A 20 -54.85 16.21 -4.79
C GLN A 20 -53.41 15.67 -4.55
N LEU A 21 -52.46 16.13 -5.37
CA LEU A 21 -51.03 15.77 -5.19
C LEU A 21 -50.48 16.31 -3.88
N GLY A 22 -50.78 17.57 -3.54
CA GLY A 22 -50.35 18.19 -2.28
C GLY A 22 -50.98 17.56 -1.03
N ASP A 23 -52.26 17.09 -1.11
CA ASP A 23 -52.89 16.36 -0.03
C ASP A 23 -52.29 14.96 0.17
N PHE A 24 -51.93 14.29 -0.91
CA PHE A 24 -51.21 13.02 -0.87
C PHE A 24 -49.84 13.19 -0.23
N ILE A 25 -49.01 14.14 -0.72
CA ILE A 25 -47.67 14.40 -0.20
C ILE A 25 -47.73 14.74 1.30
N ARG A 26 -48.63 15.61 1.74
CA ARG A 26 -48.79 15.95 3.17
C ARG A 26 -49.11 14.72 4.01
N LYS A 27 -49.98 13.84 3.51
CA LYS A 27 -50.35 12.61 4.20
C LYS A 27 -49.17 11.66 4.31
N GLU A 28 -48.40 11.50 3.25
CA GLU A 28 -47.21 10.66 3.26
C GLU A 28 -46.11 11.24 4.17
N CYS A 29 -45.90 12.56 4.15
CA CYS A 29 -44.97 13.22 5.08
C CYS A 29 -45.34 13.02 6.57
N ILE A 30 -46.63 12.92 6.90
CA ILE A 30 -47.08 12.66 8.28
C ILE A 30 -46.84 11.19 8.66
N ASN A 31 -46.98 10.28 7.71
CA ASN A 31 -46.92 8.83 7.94
C ASN A 31 -45.52 8.21 7.79
N ASP A 32 -44.64 8.86 7.04
CA ASP A 32 -43.28 8.39 6.75
C ASP A 32 -42.29 9.55 6.83
N GLY A 33 -41.56 9.61 7.96
CA GLY A 33 -40.50 10.62 8.17
C GLY A 33 -39.43 10.61 7.08
N ARG A 34 -39.07 9.44 6.56
CA ARG A 34 -38.08 9.29 5.45
C ARG A 34 -38.61 9.89 4.14
N PHE A 35 -39.93 9.77 3.89
CA PHE A 35 -40.55 10.45 2.75
C PHE A 35 -40.57 11.96 2.95
N GLN A 36 -40.90 12.42 4.16
CA GLN A 36 -40.90 13.84 4.53
C GLN A 36 -39.51 14.46 4.28
N ASP A 37 -38.43 13.82 4.75
CA ASP A 37 -37.07 14.32 4.60
C ASP A 37 -36.65 14.40 3.12
N ARG A 38 -36.94 13.37 2.32
CA ARG A 38 -36.73 13.41 0.88
C ARG A 38 -37.54 14.48 0.16
N PHE A 39 -38.77 14.69 0.58
CA PHE A 39 -39.63 15.73 0.01
C PHE A 39 -39.15 17.13 0.37
N LEU A 40 -38.71 17.35 1.61
CA LEU A 40 -38.09 18.60 2.05
C LEU A 40 -36.77 18.87 1.35
N ALA A 41 -35.98 17.83 1.09
CA ALA A 41 -34.73 17.93 0.32
C ALA A 41 -34.96 18.43 -1.11
N LEU A 42 -36.05 18.05 -1.79
CA LEU A 42 -36.43 18.60 -3.09
C LEU A 42 -36.70 20.11 -3.07
N GLY A 43 -37.11 20.64 -1.95
CA GLY A 43 -37.39 22.08 -1.74
C GLY A 43 -36.27 22.85 -1.07
N ALA A 44 -35.27 22.18 -0.56
CA ALA A 44 -34.22 22.75 0.30
C ALA A 44 -33.41 23.86 -0.36
N GLY A 45 -33.17 23.79 -1.66
CA GLY A 45 -32.45 24.84 -2.40
C GLY A 45 -33.25 26.12 -2.67
N THR A 46 -34.57 26.13 -2.37
CA THR A 46 -35.47 27.26 -2.70
C THR A 46 -36.17 27.85 -1.50
N LEU A 47 -36.38 27.14 -0.40
CA LEU A 47 -37.21 27.55 0.74
C LEU A 47 -36.53 27.43 2.11
N PHE A 48 -35.55 26.59 2.28
CA PHE A 48 -34.85 26.38 3.55
C PHE A 48 -33.35 26.19 3.29
N LYS A 49 -32.50 26.74 4.19
CA LYS A 49 -31.04 26.41 4.16
C LYS A 49 -30.91 24.91 4.48
N PRO A 50 -30.25 24.12 3.62
CA PRO A 50 -30.06 22.70 3.88
C PRO A 50 -29.26 22.50 5.17
N ASN A 51 -29.64 21.51 5.99
CA ASN A 51 -28.95 21.21 7.25
C ASN A 51 -28.14 19.94 7.12
N PRO A 52 -26.79 19.97 7.29
CA PRO A 52 -25.92 18.78 7.27
C PRO A 52 -26.36 17.71 8.28
N ASP A 53 -26.87 18.08 9.46
CA ASP A 53 -27.26 17.14 10.51
C ASP A 53 -28.35 16.16 10.04
N ASN A 54 -29.22 16.59 9.12
CA ASN A 54 -30.26 15.70 8.57
C ASN A 54 -29.62 14.53 7.77
N TYR A 55 -28.51 14.79 7.10
CA TYR A 55 -27.79 13.75 6.34
C TYR A 55 -26.99 12.86 7.28
N THR A 56 -26.35 13.41 8.30
CA THR A 56 -25.70 12.65 9.36
C THR A 56 -26.68 11.68 10.02
N SER A 57 -27.84 12.16 10.46
CA SER A 57 -28.88 11.32 11.10
C SER A 57 -29.41 10.22 10.18
N ARG A 58 -29.57 10.50 8.87
CA ARG A 58 -29.94 9.46 7.89
C ARG A 58 -28.91 8.35 7.77
N ILE A 59 -27.61 8.67 7.91
CA ILE A 59 -26.54 7.69 7.86
C ILE A 59 -26.51 6.87 9.16
N GLU A 60 -26.67 7.53 10.31
CA GLU A 60 -26.80 6.88 11.62
C GLU A 60 -27.97 5.88 11.62
N GLU A 61 -29.14 6.27 11.11
CA GLU A 61 -30.27 5.34 10.92
C GLU A 61 -29.92 4.15 10.01
N LEU A 62 -29.18 4.38 8.92
CA LEU A 62 -28.74 3.29 8.05
C LEU A 62 -27.74 2.36 8.77
N ILE A 63 -26.81 2.92 9.57
CA ILE A 63 -25.90 2.10 10.39
C ILE A 63 -26.73 1.20 11.33
N GLU A 64 -27.73 1.75 12.02
CA GLU A 64 -28.62 0.99 12.91
C GLU A 64 -29.43 -0.07 12.15
N ASP A 65 -29.99 0.25 10.98
CA ASP A 65 -30.79 -0.65 10.15
C ASP A 65 -29.99 -1.87 9.65
N TYR A 66 -28.71 -1.66 9.31
CA TYR A 66 -27.84 -2.72 8.79
C TYR A 66 -27.00 -3.43 9.86
N ALA A 67 -26.86 -2.80 11.04
CA ALA A 67 -26.19 -3.40 12.17
C ALA A 67 -26.97 -4.62 12.67
N GLY A 68 -26.29 -5.76 12.79
CA GLY A 68 -26.88 -6.98 13.32
C GLY A 68 -27.16 -6.88 14.83
N ARG A 69 -27.54 -7.99 15.44
CA ARG A 69 -27.88 -8.08 16.89
C ARG A 69 -26.76 -7.59 17.84
N HIS A 70 -25.55 -7.43 17.33
CA HIS A 70 -24.36 -6.99 18.08
C HIS A 70 -23.99 -5.53 17.81
N GLY A 71 -24.82 -4.73 17.11
CA GLY A 71 -24.51 -3.35 16.75
C GLY A 71 -23.38 -3.24 15.74
N TYR A 72 -23.18 -4.25 14.89
CA TYR A 72 -22.06 -4.34 13.96
C TYR A 72 -22.54 -4.86 12.60
N ILE A 73 -22.13 -4.21 11.51
CA ILE A 73 -22.46 -4.57 10.13
C ILE A 73 -21.56 -5.73 9.70
N GLU A 74 -22.14 -6.91 9.49
CA GLU A 74 -21.39 -8.07 9.05
C GLU A 74 -20.91 -7.94 7.59
N TYR A 75 -19.80 -8.60 7.24
CA TYR A 75 -19.14 -8.56 5.93
C TYR A 75 -20.09 -8.55 4.73
N ARG A 76 -21.11 -9.41 4.71
CA ARG A 76 -22.07 -9.46 3.58
C ARG A 76 -23.02 -8.30 3.53
N ALA A 77 -23.34 -7.71 4.66
CA ALA A 77 -24.27 -6.59 4.76
C ALA A 77 -23.60 -5.27 4.36
N THR A 78 -22.26 -5.17 4.42
CA THR A 78 -21.53 -3.95 4.02
C THR A 78 -21.77 -3.57 2.57
N PHE A 79 -21.93 -4.54 1.65
CA PHE A 79 -22.25 -4.27 0.25
C PHE A 79 -23.63 -3.62 0.05
N ASP A 80 -24.62 -4.03 0.82
CA ASP A 80 -25.97 -3.44 0.76
C ASP A 80 -26.00 -2.10 1.47
N PHE A 81 -25.30 -1.97 2.58
CA PHE A 81 -25.08 -0.72 3.29
C PHE A 81 -24.40 0.34 2.39
N ASN A 82 -23.29 -0.02 1.74
CA ASN A 82 -22.60 0.86 0.79
C ASN A 82 -23.59 1.40 -0.26
N ARG A 83 -24.35 0.52 -0.90
CA ARG A 83 -25.35 0.93 -1.90
C ARG A 83 -26.45 1.85 -1.33
N ALA A 84 -26.79 1.67 -0.06
CA ALA A 84 -27.80 2.55 0.58
C ALA A 84 -27.23 3.93 0.87
N VAL A 85 -25.98 4.03 1.33
CA VAL A 85 -25.30 5.30 1.62
C VAL A 85 -24.91 6.03 0.33
N THR A 86 -24.44 5.32 -0.71
CA THR A 86 -24.14 5.93 -2.03
C THR A 86 -25.35 6.68 -2.61
N ARG A 87 -26.60 6.24 -2.35
CA ARG A 87 -27.79 6.98 -2.78
C ARG A 87 -27.91 8.36 -2.13
N ILE A 88 -27.34 8.55 -0.94
CA ILE A 88 -27.26 9.88 -0.31
C ILE A 88 -26.21 10.72 -1.03
N LEU A 89 -25.09 10.13 -1.39
CA LEU A 89 -24.06 10.80 -2.20
C LEU A 89 -24.55 11.17 -3.61
N ASP A 90 -25.42 10.37 -4.21
CA ASP A 90 -26.08 10.71 -5.50
C ASP A 90 -26.88 12.01 -5.40
N GLU A 91 -27.43 12.37 -4.22
CA GLU A 91 -28.11 13.65 -4.00
C GLU A 91 -27.14 14.84 -4.14
N ALA A 92 -25.87 14.69 -3.72
CA ALA A 92 -24.85 15.70 -3.93
C ALA A 92 -24.53 15.88 -5.43
N ASP A 93 -24.42 14.78 -6.20
CA ASP A 93 -24.18 14.82 -7.64
C ASP A 93 -25.31 15.55 -8.38
N GLU A 94 -26.56 15.23 -8.04
CA GLU A 94 -27.71 15.92 -8.61
C GLU A 94 -27.72 17.42 -8.24
N ALA A 95 -27.39 17.75 -7.00
CA ALA A 95 -27.30 19.12 -6.54
C ALA A 95 -26.21 19.89 -7.30
N MET A 96 -25.01 19.30 -7.47
CA MET A 96 -23.91 19.90 -8.24
C MET A 96 -24.30 20.13 -9.71
N LYS A 97 -24.93 19.14 -10.37
CA LYS A 97 -25.41 19.27 -11.75
C LYS A 97 -26.43 20.40 -11.91
N ASN A 98 -27.28 20.58 -10.90
CA ASN A 98 -28.29 21.61 -10.87
C ASN A 98 -27.82 22.95 -10.27
N ARG A 99 -26.53 23.09 -9.93
CA ARG A 99 -25.90 24.25 -9.27
C ARG A 99 -26.57 24.63 -7.94
N GLN A 100 -27.10 23.64 -7.24
CA GLN A 100 -27.66 23.80 -5.89
C GLN A 100 -26.53 23.57 -4.87
N TRP A 101 -25.57 24.52 -4.86
CA TRP A 101 -24.31 24.38 -4.13
C TRP A 101 -24.49 24.18 -2.62
N ASP A 102 -25.43 24.92 -2.01
CA ASP A 102 -25.75 24.79 -0.57
C ASP A 102 -26.20 23.36 -0.22
N VAL A 103 -26.98 22.72 -1.14
CA VAL A 103 -27.44 21.32 -0.95
C VAL A 103 -26.25 20.37 -1.05
N ALA A 104 -25.42 20.54 -2.07
CA ALA A 104 -24.22 19.68 -2.25
C ALA A 104 -23.28 19.77 -1.03
N VAL A 105 -23.01 20.99 -0.56
CA VAL A 105 -22.20 21.22 0.66
C VAL A 105 -22.83 20.56 1.88
N ALA A 106 -24.15 20.65 2.07
CA ALA A 106 -24.82 20.06 3.23
C ALA A 106 -24.77 18.52 3.20
N VAL A 107 -25.02 17.89 2.04
CA VAL A 107 -24.91 16.43 1.87
C VAL A 107 -23.50 15.97 2.23
N LEU A 108 -22.50 16.55 1.58
CA LEU A 108 -21.11 16.14 1.76
C LEU A 108 -20.60 16.43 3.18
N THR A 109 -21.04 17.52 3.80
CA THR A 109 -20.71 17.83 5.20
C THR A 109 -21.28 16.77 6.14
N GLY A 110 -22.54 16.38 5.96
CA GLY A 110 -23.18 15.36 6.79
C GLY A 110 -22.52 13.98 6.61
N MET A 111 -22.17 13.64 5.38
CA MET A 111 -21.42 12.42 5.06
C MET A 111 -20.06 12.37 5.75
N ALA A 112 -19.26 13.43 5.62
CA ALA A 112 -17.95 13.50 6.24
C ALA A 112 -18.02 13.54 7.77
N ALA A 113 -19.08 14.13 8.35
CA ALA A 113 -19.31 14.12 9.79
C ALA A 113 -19.56 12.69 10.32
N ALA A 114 -20.32 11.87 9.56
CA ALA A 114 -20.58 10.46 9.90
C ALA A 114 -19.42 9.52 9.53
N GLY A 115 -18.34 10.01 8.93
CA GLY A 115 -17.27 9.17 8.38
C GLY A 115 -16.60 8.24 9.40
N ASP A 116 -16.30 8.73 10.60
CA ASP A 116 -15.74 7.91 11.68
C ASP A 116 -16.74 6.81 12.12
N ASP A 117 -18.02 7.12 12.19
CA ASP A 117 -19.06 6.16 12.56
C ASP A 117 -19.23 5.10 11.46
N ILE A 118 -19.20 5.48 10.19
CA ILE A 118 -19.22 4.54 9.05
C ILE A 118 -18.06 3.57 9.17
N LEU A 119 -16.83 4.06 9.31
CA LEU A 119 -15.61 3.24 9.33
C LEU A 119 -15.57 2.28 10.52
N ASN A 120 -16.16 2.65 11.65
CA ASN A 120 -16.20 1.83 12.85
C ASN A 120 -17.45 0.94 12.95
N SER A 121 -18.41 1.05 12.02
CA SER A 121 -19.71 0.36 12.11
C SER A 121 -19.69 -1.11 11.73
N GLY A 122 -18.68 -1.59 10.99
CA GLY A 122 -18.75 -2.94 10.41
C GLY A 122 -17.41 -3.57 9.98
N ASP A 123 -17.52 -4.73 9.35
CA ASP A 123 -16.39 -5.48 8.79
C ASP A 123 -15.98 -4.90 7.44
N ASP A 124 -14.92 -4.12 7.43
CA ASP A 124 -14.37 -3.51 6.21
C ASP A 124 -13.30 -4.36 5.49
N SER A 125 -13.29 -5.67 5.70
CA SER A 125 -12.32 -6.58 5.02
C SER A 125 -12.45 -6.54 3.48
N ALA A 126 -13.58 -6.10 2.94
CA ALA A 126 -13.80 -5.88 1.51
C ALA A 126 -13.48 -4.43 1.06
N GLY A 127 -13.24 -3.49 1.98
CA GLY A 127 -13.02 -2.08 1.67
C GLY A 127 -14.30 -1.29 1.34
N GLU A 128 -15.49 -1.84 1.64
CA GLU A 128 -16.78 -1.22 1.29
C GLU A 128 -17.07 0.05 2.10
N LEU A 129 -16.70 0.05 3.38
CA LEU A 129 -16.90 1.21 4.26
C LEU A 129 -15.92 2.33 3.91
N GLY A 130 -14.65 1.98 3.71
CA GLY A 130 -13.63 2.91 3.22
C GLY A 130 -13.99 3.51 1.87
N ALA A 131 -14.60 2.73 0.96
CA ALA A 131 -15.04 3.21 -0.34
C ALA A 131 -16.10 4.31 -0.25
N ILE A 132 -17.02 4.24 0.72
CA ILE A 132 -18.02 5.28 0.97
C ILE A 132 -17.34 6.62 1.31
N VAL A 133 -16.37 6.58 2.24
CA VAL A 133 -15.67 7.79 2.68
C VAL A 133 -14.80 8.34 1.55
N SER A 134 -14.10 7.47 0.81
CA SER A 134 -13.35 7.88 -0.39
C SER A 134 -14.23 8.59 -1.39
N GLU A 135 -15.39 8.02 -1.74
CA GLU A 135 -16.32 8.62 -2.69
C GLU A 135 -16.82 10.00 -2.22
N CYS A 136 -17.08 10.16 -0.90
CA CYS A 136 -17.45 11.45 -0.34
C CYS A 136 -16.35 12.50 -0.58
N PHE A 137 -15.07 12.16 -0.32
CA PHE A 137 -13.98 13.11 -0.53
C PHE A 137 -13.65 13.33 -2.02
N GLU A 138 -13.83 12.35 -2.87
CA GLU A 138 -13.76 12.56 -4.33
C GLU A 138 -14.76 13.61 -4.77
N LYS A 139 -16.03 13.54 -4.31
CA LYS A 139 -17.05 14.53 -4.61
C LYS A 139 -16.73 15.92 -4.01
N TRP A 140 -16.14 15.99 -2.82
CA TRP A 140 -15.62 17.24 -2.27
C TRP A 140 -14.56 17.87 -3.19
N HIS A 141 -13.62 17.07 -3.69
CA HIS A 141 -12.58 17.55 -4.62
C HIS A 141 -13.18 18.00 -5.95
N GLU A 142 -14.18 17.29 -6.48
CA GLU A 142 -14.92 17.70 -7.68
C GLU A 142 -15.63 19.02 -7.48
N LEU A 143 -16.33 19.19 -6.36
CA LEU A 143 -17.01 20.44 -6.00
C LEU A 143 -16.03 21.60 -5.93
N CYS A 144 -14.92 21.44 -5.20
CA CYS A 144 -13.88 22.47 -5.06
C CYS A 144 -13.17 22.79 -6.39
N ALA A 145 -13.17 21.86 -7.35
CA ALA A 145 -12.59 22.07 -8.68
C ALA A 145 -13.53 22.77 -9.66
N SER A 146 -14.82 22.93 -9.31
CA SER A 146 -15.81 23.52 -10.21
C SER A 146 -15.54 25.02 -10.44
N GLU A 147 -15.30 25.40 -11.68
CA GLU A 147 -15.13 26.80 -12.09
C GLU A 147 -16.38 27.66 -11.83
N SER A 148 -17.56 27.02 -11.79
CA SER A 148 -18.83 27.70 -11.58
C SER A 148 -19.22 27.83 -10.11
N LEU A 149 -18.37 27.39 -9.17
CA LEU A 149 -18.63 27.51 -7.74
C LEU A 149 -18.54 28.98 -7.30
N PRO A 150 -19.60 29.56 -6.68
CA PRO A 150 -19.59 30.94 -6.22
C PRO A 150 -18.55 31.20 -5.12
N GLU A 151 -17.98 32.40 -5.09
CA GLU A 151 -16.94 32.76 -4.12
C GLU A 151 -17.40 32.63 -2.66
N ASN A 152 -18.65 33.00 -2.36
CA ASN A 152 -19.19 32.85 -1.01
C ASN A 152 -19.27 31.37 -0.57
N ILE A 153 -19.49 30.45 -1.51
CA ILE A 153 -19.49 28.99 -1.22
C ILE A 153 -18.05 28.49 -1.07
N LYS A 154 -17.10 28.96 -1.89
CA LYS A 154 -15.68 28.66 -1.72
C LYS A 154 -15.18 29.09 -0.33
N ASP A 155 -15.58 30.28 0.12
CA ASP A 155 -15.25 30.78 1.45
C ASP A 155 -15.88 29.89 2.55
N GLU A 156 -17.16 29.53 2.41
CA GLU A 156 -17.83 28.62 3.36
C GLU A 156 -17.12 27.25 3.44
N ILE A 157 -16.76 26.65 2.30
CA ILE A 157 -16.03 25.37 2.26
C ILE A 157 -14.64 25.51 2.87
N PHE A 158 -13.94 26.62 2.61
CA PHE A 158 -12.63 26.88 3.20
C PHE A 158 -12.68 26.93 4.73
N GLU A 159 -13.62 27.66 5.29
CA GLU A 159 -13.83 27.74 6.74
C GLU A 159 -14.23 26.38 7.34
N LEU A 160 -15.12 25.66 6.66
CA LEU A 160 -15.52 24.32 7.07
C LEU A 160 -14.31 23.37 7.09
N ALA A 161 -13.50 23.36 6.04
CA ALA A 161 -12.37 22.47 5.92
C ALA A 161 -11.33 22.70 7.04
N LEU A 162 -10.96 23.96 7.32
CA LEU A 162 -10.07 24.28 8.44
C LEU A 162 -10.67 23.89 9.80
N THR A 163 -11.99 24.07 9.97
CA THR A 163 -12.69 23.69 11.19
C THR A 163 -12.64 22.18 11.39
N ARG A 164 -13.00 21.39 10.38
CA ARG A 164 -13.00 19.91 10.43
C ARG A 164 -11.60 19.34 10.65
N PHE A 165 -10.59 19.94 10.03
CA PHE A 165 -9.20 19.56 10.28
C PHE A 165 -8.82 19.78 11.75
N ASN A 166 -9.13 20.95 12.31
CA ASN A 166 -8.85 21.28 13.72
C ASN A 166 -9.64 20.43 14.72
N GLU A 167 -10.87 20.05 14.38
CA GLU A 167 -11.71 19.10 15.13
C GLU A 167 -11.17 17.65 15.04
N LYS A 168 -10.16 17.41 14.19
CA LYS A 168 -9.55 16.10 13.96
C LYS A 168 -10.54 15.08 13.38
N ASN A 169 -11.51 15.53 12.59
CA ASN A 169 -12.42 14.65 11.88
C ASN A 169 -11.64 13.71 10.96
N LEU A 170 -11.87 12.41 11.09
CA LEU A 170 -11.15 11.33 10.40
C LEU A 170 -9.64 11.28 10.69
N LYS A 171 -9.19 11.81 11.84
CA LYS A 171 -7.79 11.69 12.24
C LYS A 171 -7.45 10.22 12.54
N GLY A 172 -6.37 9.75 11.94
CA GLY A 172 -5.96 8.33 11.96
C GLY A 172 -6.30 7.61 10.67
N TRP A 173 -7.04 8.26 9.81
CA TRP A 173 -7.31 7.86 8.44
C TRP A 173 -6.67 8.84 7.47
N ASP A 174 -6.41 8.43 6.24
CA ASP A 174 -5.75 9.28 5.22
C ASP A 174 -6.60 10.52 4.88
N TRP A 175 -7.94 10.41 4.94
CA TRP A 175 -8.89 11.50 4.63
C TRP A 175 -8.83 12.71 5.57
N TRP A 176 -8.19 12.66 6.73
CA TRP A 176 -7.96 13.84 7.56
C TRP A 176 -7.20 14.93 6.83
N TRP A 177 -6.26 14.54 5.97
CA TRP A 177 -5.45 15.48 5.18
C TRP A 177 -6.18 16.07 3.99
N ASP A 178 -7.26 15.45 3.49
CA ASP A 178 -8.09 15.99 2.41
C ASP A 178 -8.70 17.35 2.77
N TRP A 179 -8.98 17.60 4.05
CA TRP A 179 -9.43 18.90 4.52
C TRP A 179 -8.39 20.01 4.24
N ILE A 180 -7.12 19.72 4.41
CA ILE A 180 -6.02 20.66 4.07
C ILE A 180 -5.89 20.78 2.56
N GLU A 181 -5.99 19.71 1.80
CA GLU A 181 -5.92 19.75 0.33
C GLU A 181 -7.03 20.62 -0.27
N MET A 182 -8.26 20.48 0.22
CA MET A 182 -9.37 21.34 -0.18
C MET A 182 -9.10 22.80 0.20
N SER A 183 -8.61 23.05 1.41
CA SER A 183 -8.26 24.41 1.86
C SER A 183 -7.19 25.04 0.96
N ILE A 184 -6.13 24.30 0.60
CA ILE A 184 -5.08 24.76 -0.30
C ILE A 184 -5.62 25.06 -1.70
N ARG A 185 -6.56 24.25 -2.20
CA ARG A 185 -7.21 24.47 -3.50
C ARG A 185 -8.00 25.77 -3.53
N LEU A 186 -8.69 26.10 -2.42
CA LEU A 186 -9.55 27.26 -2.27
C LEU A 186 -8.81 28.52 -1.76
N ALA A 187 -7.50 28.40 -1.44
CA ALA A 187 -6.70 29.50 -0.91
C ALA A 187 -6.20 30.42 -2.05
N ASP A 188 -7.07 31.29 -2.51
CA ASP A 188 -6.85 32.28 -3.56
C ASP A 188 -6.15 33.58 -3.09
N THR A 189 -6.13 33.81 -1.77
CA THR A 189 -5.53 34.98 -1.13
C THR A 189 -4.37 34.61 -0.20
N SER A 190 -3.42 35.53 -0.01
CA SER A 190 -2.32 35.36 0.95
C SER A 190 -2.83 35.18 2.39
N ASP A 191 -3.97 35.78 2.74
CA ASP A 191 -4.59 35.61 4.07
C ASP A 191 -5.02 34.16 4.30
N LYS A 192 -5.78 33.57 3.36
CA LYS A 192 -6.18 32.15 3.44
C LYS A 192 -4.95 31.23 3.50
N GLN A 193 -3.93 31.50 2.69
CA GLN A 193 -2.69 30.71 2.69
C GLN A 193 -1.95 30.78 4.03
N ASN A 194 -1.85 31.96 4.63
CA ASN A 194 -1.25 32.14 5.96
C ASN A 194 -2.02 31.38 7.05
N ARG A 195 -3.34 31.41 7.00
CA ARG A 195 -4.20 30.66 7.95
C ARG A 195 -3.98 29.16 7.85
N ILE A 196 -3.80 28.60 6.64
CA ILE A 196 -3.44 27.18 6.49
C ILE A 196 -2.06 26.93 7.13
N VAL A 197 -1.07 27.78 6.89
CA VAL A 197 0.27 27.64 7.47
C VAL A 197 0.20 27.68 9.00
N GLU A 198 -0.55 28.60 9.59
CA GLU A 198 -0.79 28.68 11.04
C GLU A 198 -1.46 27.39 11.58
N THR A 199 -2.45 26.86 10.86
CA THR A 199 -3.10 25.60 11.20
C THR A 199 -2.10 24.44 11.19
N LEU A 200 -1.25 24.36 10.17
CA LEU A 200 -0.22 23.34 10.06
C LEU A 200 0.92 23.50 11.10
N ASP A 201 1.22 24.74 11.53
CA ASP A 201 2.16 25.03 12.61
C ASP A 201 1.64 24.59 13.99
N ALA A 202 0.33 24.58 14.16
CA ALA A 202 -0.33 24.16 15.41
C ALA A 202 -0.38 22.61 15.59
N ILE A 203 0.03 21.83 14.60
CA ILE A 203 0.07 20.37 14.70
C ILE A 203 1.08 20.00 15.78
N LYS A 204 0.55 19.45 16.88
CA LYS A 204 1.39 18.93 17.95
C LYS A 204 1.97 17.59 17.54
N THR A 205 3.23 17.42 17.85
CA THR A 205 3.95 16.14 17.72
C THR A 205 3.66 15.20 18.90
N ASP A 206 2.53 15.37 19.57
CA ASP A 206 2.11 14.57 20.71
C ASP A 206 1.41 13.29 20.21
N GLY A 207 2.05 12.17 20.36
CA GLY A 207 1.53 10.85 19.97
C GLY A 207 2.61 9.80 20.04
N ASP A 208 2.34 8.60 19.49
CA ASP A 208 3.42 7.68 19.24
C ASP A 208 4.42 8.34 18.26
N GLU A 209 5.68 8.05 18.46
CA GLU A 209 6.79 8.73 17.77
C GLU A 209 6.69 8.63 16.23
N TRP A 210 6.09 7.55 15.74
CA TRP A 210 5.90 7.33 14.32
C TRP A 210 4.80 8.22 13.72
N SER A 211 3.61 8.25 14.34
CA SER A 211 2.47 9.04 13.88
C SER A 211 2.77 10.54 13.93
N ALA A 212 3.36 11.02 15.04
CA ALA A 212 3.76 12.41 15.19
C ALA A 212 4.79 12.85 14.13
N ARG A 213 5.77 11.99 13.84
CA ARG A 213 6.76 12.24 12.78
C ARG A 213 6.09 12.31 11.39
N HIS A 214 5.17 11.38 11.10
CA HIS A 214 4.44 11.35 9.84
C HIS A 214 3.60 12.62 9.65
N ASP A 215 2.83 13.01 10.65
CA ASP A 215 2.01 14.22 10.63
C ASP A 215 2.87 15.47 10.41
N ALA A 216 3.99 15.59 11.12
CA ALA A 216 4.93 16.71 10.95
C ALA A 216 5.52 16.77 9.53
N GLN A 217 5.93 15.62 8.99
CA GLN A 217 6.47 15.55 7.62
C GLN A 217 5.43 15.89 6.57
N THR A 218 4.18 15.46 6.76
CA THR A 218 3.06 15.78 5.87
C THR A 218 2.72 17.27 5.94
N ALA A 219 2.66 17.85 7.13
CA ALA A 219 2.46 19.29 7.29
C ALA A 219 3.54 20.12 6.57
N GLN A 220 4.80 19.71 6.67
CA GLN A 220 5.90 20.35 5.95
C GLN A 220 5.71 20.30 4.43
N LYS A 221 5.22 19.19 3.88
CA LYS A 221 4.93 19.06 2.43
C LYS A 221 3.89 20.07 1.99
N TYR A 222 2.78 20.19 2.71
CA TYR A 222 1.75 21.16 2.37
C TYR A 222 2.21 22.63 2.53
N LYS A 223 3.04 22.92 3.54
CA LYS A 223 3.68 24.25 3.64
C LYS A 223 4.56 24.56 2.43
N LEU A 224 5.37 23.58 1.98
CA LEU A 224 6.17 23.75 0.77
C LEU A 224 5.29 23.96 -0.48
N GLU A 225 4.16 23.29 -0.58
CA GLU A 225 3.19 23.48 -1.67
C GLU A 225 2.63 24.91 -1.68
N ILE A 226 2.22 25.44 -0.53
CA ILE A 226 1.75 26.83 -0.40
C ILE A 226 2.87 27.80 -0.80
N MET A 227 4.09 27.60 -0.30
CA MET A 227 5.24 28.40 -0.68
C MET A 227 5.53 28.34 -2.18
N SER A 228 5.23 27.24 -2.86
CA SER A 228 5.42 27.12 -4.32
C SER A 228 4.47 28.04 -5.11
N LYS A 229 3.33 28.38 -4.54
CA LYS A 229 2.36 29.33 -5.15
C LYS A 229 2.73 30.80 -4.91
N GLN A 230 3.46 31.10 -3.84
CA GLN A 230 3.77 32.46 -3.42
C GLN A 230 5.23 32.86 -3.61
N GLY A 231 6.14 31.92 -3.43
CA GLY A 231 7.50 32.22 -3.07
C GLY A 231 8.52 32.01 -4.17
N SER A 232 9.71 32.56 -3.89
CA SER A 232 10.85 32.36 -4.76
C SER A 232 11.41 30.93 -4.59
N PRO A 233 11.98 30.35 -5.66
CA PRO A 233 12.67 29.05 -5.56
C PRO A 233 13.75 29.01 -4.48
N LYS A 234 14.36 30.17 -4.17
CA LYS A 234 15.37 30.30 -3.12
C LYS A 234 14.79 30.10 -1.72
N GLU A 235 13.59 30.61 -1.45
CA GLU A 235 12.91 30.44 -0.16
C GLU A 235 12.44 29.01 0.03
N GLN A 236 11.91 28.40 -1.02
CA GLN A 236 11.53 26.97 -1.01
C GLN A 236 12.75 26.08 -0.71
N ARG A 237 13.88 26.34 -1.38
CA ARG A 237 15.12 25.60 -1.14
C ARG A 237 15.60 25.78 0.31
N LYS A 238 15.57 27.02 0.83
CA LYS A 238 15.91 27.28 2.22
C LYS A 238 15.02 26.51 3.17
N PHE A 239 13.70 26.51 2.96
CA PHE A 239 12.74 25.78 3.79
C PHE A 239 13.03 24.27 3.78
N MET A 240 13.37 23.68 2.62
CA MET A 240 13.74 22.28 2.55
C MET A 240 15.03 21.97 3.32
N TYR A 241 16.04 22.87 3.29
CA TYR A 241 17.25 22.71 4.11
C TYR A 241 16.97 22.83 5.61
N ASP A 242 16.15 23.79 6.00
CA ASP A 242 15.77 23.99 7.41
C ASP A 242 14.99 22.78 7.95
N ASN A 243 14.39 21.98 7.07
CA ASN A 243 13.61 20.78 7.37
C ASN A 243 14.18 19.52 6.71
N VAL A 244 15.50 19.42 6.54
CA VAL A 244 16.17 18.31 5.82
C VAL A 244 16.01 16.93 6.49
N GLY A 245 15.53 16.89 7.74
CA GLY A 245 15.10 15.68 8.41
C GLY A 245 13.87 15.00 7.78
N ASN A 246 13.12 15.75 6.94
CA ASN A 246 12.08 15.16 6.10
C ASN A 246 12.73 14.42 4.91
N PRO A 247 12.50 13.09 4.77
CA PRO A 247 13.12 12.31 3.71
C PRO A 247 12.79 12.79 2.29
N ASP A 248 11.58 13.31 2.08
CA ASP A 248 11.15 13.79 0.77
C ASP A 248 11.87 15.10 0.39
N PHE A 249 12.16 15.94 1.37
CA PHE A 249 12.94 17.15 1.15
C PHE A 249 14.40 16.81 0.90
N ARG A 250 14.96 15.87 1.65
CA ARG A 250 16.31 15.37 1.41
C ARG A 250 16.45 14.83 0.00
N LYS A 251 15.48 14.01 -0.47
CA LYS A 251 15.48 13.49 -1.85
C LYS A 251 15.44 14.61 -2.90
N LYS A 252 14.59 15.61 -2.70
CA LYS A 252 14.51 16.75 -3.61
C LYS A 252 15.82 17.54 -3.63
N LEU A 253 16.44 17.80 -2.48
CA LEU A 253 17.71 18.50 -2.38
C LEU A 253 18.87 17.70 -3.01
N LEU A 254 18.89 16.38 -2.82
CA LEU A 254 19.84 15.47 -3.48
C LEU A 254 19.72 15.55 -4.99
N GLN A 255 18.49 15.49 -5.52
CA GLN A 255 18.26 15.61 -6.96
C GLN A 255 18.68 16.98 -7.50
N MET A 256 18.35 18.06 -6.79
CA MET A 256 18.77 19.42 -7.19
C MET A 256 20.30 19.56 -7.21
N ALA A 257 20.97 19.05 -6.18
CA ALA A 257 22.43 19.08 -6.13
C ALA A 257 23.09 18.23 -7.23
N TRP A 258 22.49 17.09 -7.57
CA TRP A 258 22.92 16.23 -8.68
C TRP A 258 22.78 16.95 -10.03
N ASP A 259 21.63 17.57 -10.29
CA ASP A 259 21.35 18.30 -11.53
C ASP A 259 22.28 19.54 -11.70
N GLU A 260 22.71 20.13 -10.56
CA GLU A 260 23.71 21.19 -10.49
C GLU A 260 25.17 20.69 -10.59
N ALA A 261 25.38 19.37 -10.73
CA ALA A 261 26.67 18.69 -10.68
C ALA A 261 27.48 18.99 -9.39
N ASN A 262 26.80 19.33 -8.31
CA ASN A 262 27.40 19.56 -6.99
C ASN A 262 27.48 18.25 -6.19
N TYR A 263 28.40 17.37 -6.60
CA TYR A 263 28.55 16.04 -6.03
C TYR A 263 29.00 16.03 -4.57
N ASP A 264 29.73 17.05 -4.14
CA ASP A 264 30.13 17.21 -2.73
C ASP A 264 28.89 17.42 -1.84
N GLU A 265 27.92 18.21 -2.31
CA GLU A 265 26.67 18.43 -1.61
C GLU A 265 25.78 17.18 -1.61
N VAL A 266 25.73 16.43 -2.72
CA VAL A 266 25.04 15.14 -2.77
C VAL A 266 25.61 14.19 -1.72
N LEU A 267 26.94 14.06 -1.65
CA LEU A 267 27.61 13.21 -0.65
C LEU A 267 27.34 13.67 0.79
N ARG A 268 27.34 14.99 1.03
CA ARG A 268 27.05 15.56 2.34
C ARG A 268 25.65 15.20 2.80
N LEU A 269 24.64 15.49 1.96
CA LEU A 269 23.23 15.21 2.26
C LEU A 269 22.95 13.72 2.44
N ALA A 270 23.56 12.85 1.60
CA ALA A 270 23.39 11.41 1.69
C ALA A 270 23.99 10.86 2.99
N LYS A 271 25.23 11.24 3.35
CA LYS A 271 25.90 10.82 4.59
C LYS A 271 25.17 11.31 5.86
N GLU A 272 24.69 12.53 5.84
CA GLU A 272 23.84 13.03 6.93
C GLU A 272 22.55 12.21 7.05
N GLY A 273 21.93 11.85 5.91
CA GLY A 273 20.76 10.99 5.88
C GLY A 273 21.02 9.61 6.48
N VAL A 274 22.14 8.98 6.12
CA VAL A 274 22.56 7.69 6.70
C VAL A 274 22.68 7.78 8.24
N THR A 275 23.21 8.88 8.74
CA THR A 275 23.40 9.09 10.19
C THR A 275 22.09 9.43 10.91
N HIS A 276 21.22 10.21 10.25
CA HIS A 276 19.94 10.65 10.82
C HIS A 276 18.90 9.53 10.87
N ASP A 277 18.85 8.70 9.82
CA ASP A 277 17.77 7.73 9.62
C ASP A 277 18.19 6.28 9.98
N THR A 278 19.10 6.10 10.93
CA THR A 278 19.70 4.79 11.30
C THR A 278 18.67 3.70 11.62
N GLU A 279 17.52 4.07 12.19
CA GLU A 279 16.44 3.15 12.53
C GLU A 279 15.61 2.72 11.30
N TRP A 280 15.73 3.44 10.18
CA TRP A 280 14.94 3.23 8.97
C TRP A 280 15.78 2.61 7.87
N VAL A 281 15.96 1.29 7.92
CA VAL A 281 16.85 0.55 7.00
C VAL A 281 16.57 0.87 5.52
N GLY A 282 15.30 1.11 5.15
CA GLY A 282 14.91 1.49 3.79
C GLY A 282 15.46 2.85 3.38
N LEU A 283 15.38 3.85 4.27
CA LEU A 283 15.94 5.20 4.02
C LEU A 283 17.46 5.17 3.98
N VAL A 284 18.10 4.48 4.93
CA VAL A 284 19.56 4.31 4.94
C VAL A 284 20.03 3.70 3.61
N SER A 285 19.32 2.68 3.11
CA SER A 285 19.63 2.08 1.82
C SER A 285 19.49 3.08 0.66
N GLU A 286 18.48 3.93 0.72
CA GLU A 286 18.25 4.97 -0.30
C GLU A 286 19.39 6.01 -0.31
N TRP A 287 19.84 6.45 0.87
CA TRP A 287 20.97 7.38 0.97
C TRP A 287 22.28 6.77 0.49
N HIS A 288 22.54 5.50 0.79
CA HIS A 288 23.70 4.78 0.24
C HIS A 288 23.66 4.65 -1.29
N LYS A 289 22.48 4.58 -1.92
CA LYS A 289 22.38 4.56 -3.38
C LYS A 289 22.86 5.88 -3.97
N TRP A 290 22.50 7.02 -3.36
CA TRP A 290 23.02 8.33 -3.78
C TRP A 290 24.54 8.41 -3.64
N GLU A 291 25.11 7.97 -2.51
CA GLU A 291 26.56 7.90 -2.37
C GLU A 291 27.21 7.03 -3.47
N TYR A 292 26.63 5.84 -3.72
CA TYR A 292 27.13 4.92 -4.73
C TYR A 292 27.13 5.53 -6.13
N GLN A 293 26.05 6.19 -6.52
CA GLN A 293 25.95 6.86 -7.82
C GLN A 293 27.01 7.94 -7.98
N VAL A 294 27.23 8.77 -6.95
CA VAL A 294 28.29 9.79 -7.00
C VAL A 294 29.66 9.13 -7.13
N TYR A 295 30.00 8.15 -6.31
CA TYR A 295 31.32 7.50 -6.37
C TYR A 295 31.56 6.78 -7.71
N CYS A 296 30.51 6.20 -8.30
CA CYS A 296 30.60 5.68 -9.65
C CYS A 296 30.88 6.77 -10.69
N HIS A 297 30.21 7.92 -10.56
CA HIS A 297 30.32 9.04 -11.49
C HIS A 297 31.70 9.69 -11.46
N ILE A 298 32.25 9.95 -10.26
CA ILE A 298 33.58 10.57 -10.10
C ILE A 298 34.73 9.57 -10.23
N GLY A 299 34.45 8.29 -10.40
CA GLY A 299 35.46 7.22 -10.56
C GLY A 299 36.19 6.82 -9.29
N ASP A 300 35.63 7.09 -8.11
CA ASP A 300 36.18 6.63 -6.82
C ASP A 300 35.94 5.13 -6.64
N LYS A 301 36.96 4.35 -7.03
CA LYS A 301 36.90 2.88 -7.02
C LYS A 301 36.76 2.30 -5.63
N ASP A 302 37.42 2.86 -4.64
CA ASP A 302 37.46 2.32 -3.28
C ASP A 302 36.09 2.46 -2.59
N ASN A 303 35.49 3.63 -2.66
CA ASN A 303 34.15 3.86 -2.12
C ASN A 303 33.07 3.13 -2.92
N THR A 304 33.22 3.04 -4.26
CA THR A 304 32.31 2.24 -5.10
C THR A 304 32.37 0.76 -4.70
N LEU A 305 33.58 0.21 -4.48
CA LEU A 305 33.75 -1.17 -4.05
C LEU A 305 33.15 -1.43 -2.66
N ARG A 306 33.39 -0.52 -1.73
CA ARG A 306 32.81 -0.57 -0.38
C ARG A 306 31.28 -0.65 -0.41
N LEU A 307 30.64 0.23 -1.20
CA LEU A 307 29.18 0.26 -1.31
C LEU A 307 28.62 -0.90 -2.15
N ALA A 308 29.28 -1.30 -3.23
CA ALA A 308 28.88 -2.49 -3.98
C ALA A 308 28.89 -3.74 -3.07
N ARG A 309 29.91 -3.88 -2.20
CA ARG A 309 29.96 -4.95 -1.20
C ARG A 309 28.83 -4.80 -0.16
N HIS A 310 28.54 -3.58 0.29
CA HIS A 310 27.40 -3.32 1.19
C HIS A 310 26.10 -3.80 0.55
N PHE A 311 25.81 -3.41 -0.70
CA PHE A 311 24.60 -3.81 -1.40
C PHE A 311 24.59 -5.30 -1.75
N PHE A 312 25.72 -5.90 -2.05
CA PHE A 312 25.81 -7.35 -2.23
C PHE A 312 25.30 -8.12 -1.01
N PHE A 313 25.61 -7.67 0.22
CA PHE A 313 25.16 -8.33 1.45
C PHE A 313 23.82 -7.83 2.00
N ASN A 314 23.42 -6.60 1.73
CA ASN A 314 22.25 -5.98 2.34
C ASN A 314 21.20 -5.53 1.31
N GLY A 315 21.52 -5.58 0.01
CA GLY A 315 20.62 -5.21 -1.09
C GLY A 315 19.78 -6.40 -1.60
N GLY A 316 19.11 -6.17 -2.73
CA GLY A 316 18.32 -7.21 -3.42
C GLY A 316 16.92 -7.46 -2.84
N ARG A 317 16.48 -6.70 -1.86
CA ARG A 317 15.09 -6.71 -1.41
C ARG A 317 14.25 -5.78 -2.29
N TRP A 318 13.10 -6.26 -2.80
CA TRP A 318 12.08 -5.45 -3.46
C TRP A 318 12.34 -4.99 -4.91
N GLY A 319 12.89 -5.87 -5.75
CA GLY A 319 12.80 -5.69 -7.22
C GLY A 319 13.70 -4.62 -7.83
N ASP A 320 14.61 -4.02 -7.06
CA ASP A 320 15.60 -3.08 -7.58
C ASP A 320 16.68 -3.85 -8.34
N ARG A 321 16.53 -3.88 -9.67
CA ARG A 321 17.43 -4.66 -10.56
C ARG A 321 18.87 -4.14 -10.53
N GLU A 322 19.06 -2.83 -10.40
CA GLU A 322 20.39 -2.23 -10.39
C GLU A 322 21.22 -2.73 -9.21
N PHE A 323 20.60 -2.79 -8.02
CA PHE A 323 21.25 -3.25 -6.79
C PHE A 323 21.00 -4.74 -6.49
N SER A 324 20.73 -5.53 -7.52
CA SER A 324 20.61 -6.99 -7.38
C SER A 324 21.94 -7.63 -6.94
N ILE A 325 21.83 -8.78 -6.28
CA ILE A 325 23.00 -9.57 -5.85
C ILE A 325 23.96 -9.81 -7.03
N GLU A 326 23.41 -10.17 -8.18
CA GLU A 326 24.18 -10.45 -9.39
C GLU A 326 24.91 -9.21 -9.90
N ASN A 327 24.21 -8.07 -10.04
CA ASN A 327 24.83 -6.84 -10.54
C ASN A 327 25.90 -6.31 -9.59
N MET A 328 25.66 -6.38 -8.28
CA MET A 328 26.65 -5.94 -7.30
C MET A 328 27.87 -6.86 -7.28
N TYR A 329 27.68 -8.17 -7.42
CA TYR A 329 28.79 -9.12 -7.56
C TYR A 329 29.64 -8.85 -8.80
N LEU A 330 29.00 -8.66 -9.96
CA LEU A 330 29.68 -8.31 -11.20
C LEU A 330 30.43 -6.98 -11.07
N LYS A 331 29.83 -5.99 -10.42
CA LYS A 331 30.48 -4.70 -10.17
C LYS A 331 31.73 -4.86 -9.30
N ILE A 332 31.64 -5.61 -8.20
CA ILE A 332 32.80 -5.95 -7.36
C ILE A 332 33.89 -6.60 -8.20
N LYS A 333 33.53 -7.59 -9.02
CA LYS A 333 34.47 -8.32 -9.88
C LYS A 333 35.18 -7.43 -10.90
N THR A 334 34.52 -6.36 -11.38
CA THR A 334 35.14 -5.37 -12.28
C THR A 334 36.09 -4.41 -11.58
N LEU A 335 35.89 -4.17 -10.28
CA LEU A 335 36.67 -3.21 -9.50
C LEU A 335 37.93 -3.85 -8.88
N VAL A 336 37.86 -5.14 -8.55
CA VAL A 336 38.98 -5.88 -7.96
C VAL A 336 39.92 -6.37 -9.07
N PRO A 337 41.23 -6.12 -8.96
CA PRO A 337 42.21 -6.63 -9.93
C PRO A 337 42.12 -8.16 -10.08
N LEU A 338 42.22 -8.67 -11.33
CA LEU A 338 42.09 -10.09 -11.60
C LEU A 338 43.09 -10.95 -10.80
N SER A 339 44.30 -10.43 -10.56
CA SER A 339 45.33 -11.12 -9.75
C SER A 339 44.94 -11.27 -8.26
N GLN A 340 44.03 -10.47 -7.78
CA GLN A 340 43.55 -10.47 -6.37
C GLN A 340 42.16 -11.08 -6.24
N TRP A 341 41.50 -11.40 -7.36
CA TRP A 341 40.13 -11.84 -7.36
C TRP A 341 39.89 -13.11 -6.54
N SER A 342 40.78 -14.10 -6.68
CA SER A 342 40.66 -15.37 -5.95
C SER A 342 40.57 -15.13 -4.43
N ASP A 343 41.51 -14.34 -3.89
CA ASP A 343 41.58 -14.04 -2.46
C ASP A 343 40.41 -13.21 -2.02
N TYR A 344 39.97 -12.27 -2.87
CA TYR A 344 38.78 -11.44 -2.56
C TYR A 344 37.52 -12.29 -2.55
N ALA A 345 37.34 -13.22 -3.48
CA ALA A 345 36.21 -14.15 -3.48
C ALA A 345 36.15 -14.99 -2.19
N GLU A 346 37.31 -15.44 -1.69
CA GLU A 346 37.41 -16.14 -0.40
C GLU A 346 36.98 -15.24 0.78
N THR A 347 37.22 -13.93 0.73
CA THR A 347 36.72 -13.02 1.78
C THR A 347 35.19 -12.90 1.74
N LEU A 348 34.57 -12.84 0.54
CA LEU A 348 33.13 -12.85 0.38
C LEU A 348 32.49 -14.16 0.85
N ILE A 349 33.12 -15.29 0.57
CA ILE A 349 32.69 -16.60 1.06
C ILE A 349 32.75 -16.66 2.57
N SER A 350 33.85 -16.23 3.18
CA SER A 350 34.04 -16.22 4.63
C SER A 350 33.02 -15.33 5.32
N GLU A 351 32.70 -14.17 4.76
CA GLU A 351 31.65 -13.28 5.26
C GLU A 351 30.25 -13.90 5.12
N SER A 352 29.96 -14.56 3.99
CA SER A 352 28.69 -15.27 3.79
C SER A 352 28.51 -16.38 4.84
N VAL A 353 29.56 -17.12 5.13
CA VAL A 353 29.54 -18.16 6.16
C VAL A 353 29.33 -17.56 7.56
N SER A 354 30.04 -16.47 7.90
CA SER A 354 29.91 -15.81 9.21
C SER A 354 28.50 -15.25 9.44
N LYS A 355 27.89 -14.73 8.39
CA LYS A 355 26.51 -14.22 8.41
C LYS A 355 25.42 -15.31 8.27
N ARG A 356 25.83 -16.57 8.08
CA ARG A 356 24.94 -17.69 7.79
C ARG A 356 24.05 -17.43 6.56
N ASP A 357 24.58 -16.70 5.58
CA ASP A 357 23.89 -16.37 4.35
C ASP A 357 24.17 -17.42 3.26
N ASN A 358 23.43 -18.51 3.35
CA ASN A 358 23.57 -19.63 2.43
C ASN A 358 23.23 -19.25 0.97
N GLY A 359 22.32 -18.30 0.77
CA GLY A 359 21.94 -17.84 -0.55
C GLY A 359 23.11 -17.20 -1.28
N ARG A 360 23.82 -16.27 -0.63
CA ARG A 360 25.02 -15.63 -1.20
C ARG A 360 26.18 -16.57 -1.31
N LEU A 361 26.35 -17.47 -0.34
CA LEU A 361 27.38 -18.51 -0.40
C LEU A 361 27.24 -19.39 -1.65
N LEU A 362 26.06 -19.92 -1.88
CA LEU A 362 25.78 -20.78 -3.05
C LEU A 362 25.81 -20.00 -4.36
N PHE A 363 25.42 -18.73 -4.34
CA PHE A 363 25.56 -17.83 -5.47
C PHE A 363 27.05 -17.68 -5.87
N ILE A 364 27.95 -17.39 -4.92
CA ILE A 364 29.37 -17.26 -5.18
C ILE A 364 29.93 -18.58 -5.72
N TYR A 365 29.61 -19.71 -5.11
CA TYR A 365 30.06 -21.02 -5.60
C TYR A 365 29.62 -21.29 -7.05
N THR A 366 28.43 -20.85 -7.40
CA THR A 366 27.88 -20.96 -8.76
C THR A 366 28.67 -20.08 -9.74
N GLN A 367 28.86 -18.78 -9.39
CA GLN A 367 29.58 -17.84 -10.25
C GLN A 367 31.05 -18.21 -10.49
N GLU A 368 31.71 -18.75 -9.46
CA GLU A 368 33.11 -19.15 -9.52
C GLU A 368 33.30 -20.65 -9.89
N LYS A 369 32.19 -21.35 -10.21
CA LYS A 369 32.18 -22.77 -10.59
C LYS A 369 32.86 -23.69 -9.55
N MET A 370 32.70 -23.37 -8.28
CA MET A 370 33.27 -24.13 -7.15
C MET A 370 32.39 -25.35 -6.82
N TRP A 371 32.22 -26.25 -7.80
CA TRP A 371 31.24 -27.34 -7.74
C TRP A 371 31.44 -28.31 -6.58
N GLU A 372 32.71 -28.63 -6.22
CA GLU A 372 32.96 -29.50 -5.07
C GLU A 372 32.52 -28.85 -3.74
N ARG A 373 32.77 -27.55 -3.54
CA ARG A 373 32.31 -26.82 -2.36
C ARG A 373 30.77 -26.72 -2.33
N PHE A 374 30.16 -26.60 -3.50
CA PHE A 374 28.71 -26.64 -3.61
C PHE A 374 28.17 -28.00 -3.16
N MET A 375 28.81 -29.10 -3.62
CA MET A 375 28.45 -30.47 -3.20
C MET A 375 28.69 -30.71 -1.71
N GLU A 376 29.78 -30.20 -1.13
CA GLU A 376 30.02 -30.27 0.31
C GLU A 376 28.89 -29.59 1.11
N TYR A 377 28.38 -28.47 0.63
CA TYR A 377 27.22 -27.83 1.23
C TYR A 377 25.98 -28.73 1.17
N LEU A 378 25.67 -29.34 0.01
CA LEU A 378 24.53 -30.25 -0.14
C LEU A 378 24.66 -31.51 0.73
N ARG A 379 25.88 -32.04 0.90
CA ARG A 379 26.14 -33.16 1.82
C ARG A 379 25.81 -32.81 3.27
N LYS A 380 26.12 -31.59 3.70
CA LYS A 380 25.85 -31.10 5.05
C LYS A 380 24.38 -30.70 5.25
N ASN A 381 23.75 -30.26 4.17
CA ASN A 381 22.36 -29.76 4.19
C ASN A 381 21.49 -30.48 3.14
N PRO A 382 21.32 -31.81 3.24
CA PRO A 382 20.59 -32.58 2.25
C PRO A 382 19.09 -32.23 2.29
N SER A 383 18.63 -31.49 1.29
CA SER A 383 17.24 -31.13 1.08
C SER A 383 16.89 -31.29 -0.39
N ALA A 384 15.72 -31.84 -0.68
CA ALA A 384 15.22 -31.94 -2.05
C ALA A 384 15.16 -30.55 -2.71
N TYR A 385 14.70 -29.52 -1.98
CA TYR A 385 14.63 -28.15 -2.47
C TYR A 385 16.00 -27.58 -2.82
N ASN A 386 17.00 -27.73 -1.93
CA ASN A 386 18.35 -27.25 -2.19
C ASN A 386 18.96 -27.93 -3.44
N ILE A 387 18.60 -29.20 -3.66
CA ILE A 387 19.06 -29.96 -4.83
C ILE A 387 18.30 -29.51 -6.09
N ASP A 388 16.99 -29.28 -5.99
CA ASP A 388 16.20 -28.78 -7.12
C ASP A 388 16.71 -27.42 -7.59
N ASP A 389 17.08 -26.52 -6.68
CA ASP A 389 17.64 -25.19 -6.94
C ASP A 389 19.11 -25.20 -7.37
N SER A 390 19.81 -26.33 -7.25
CA SER A 390 21.23 -26.40 -7.59
C SER A 390 21.47 -26.29 -9.11
N PRO A 391 22.64 -25.77 -9.54
CA PRO A 391 23.01 -25.68 -10.95
C PRO A 391 22.96 -27.03 -11.67
N LYS A 392 22.67 -26.98 -12.98
CA LYS A 392 22.64 -28.18 -13.82
C LYS A 392 24.00 -28.89 -13.83
N GLU A 393 25.06 -28.13 -13.86
CA GLU A 393 26.44 -28.62 -13.86
C GLU A 393 26.75 -29.50 -12.63
N VAL A 394 26.27 -29.07 -11.45
CA VAL A 394 26.39 -29.85 -10.20
C VAL A 394 25.61 -31.17 -10.32
N LYS A 395 24.35 -31.08 -10.81
CA LYS A 395 23.48 -32.26 -10.98
C LYS A 395 24.05 -33.26 -11.97
N ASP A 396 24.69 -32.80 -13.04
CA ASP A 396 25.28 -33.65 -14.08
C ASP A 396 26.62 -34.28 -13.61
N LEU A 397 27.52 -33.49 -12.98
CA LEU A 397 28.83 -33.93 -12.49
C LEU A 397 28.70 -34.94 -11.34
N TYR A 398 27.75 -34.74 -10.43
CA TYR A 398 27.58 -35.54 -9.22
C TYR A 398 26.30 -36.39 -9.23
N ARG A 399 25.82 -36.77 -10.41
CA ARG A 399 24.52 -37.39 -10.64
C ARG A 399 24.16 -38.51 -9.66
N ASN A 400 25.07 -39.48 -9.48
CA ASN A 400 24.80 -40.63 -8.59
C ASN A 400 24.66 -40.20 -7.12
N GLU A 401 25.43 -39.23 -6.70
CA GLU A 401 25.39 -38.69 -5.35
C GLU A 401 24.12 -37.82 -5.12
N ILE A 402 23.75 -37.01 -6.11
CA ILE A 402 22.52 -36.24 -6.13
C ILE A 402 21.31 -37.15 -5.98
N ILE A 403 21.21 -38.24 -6.74
CA ILE A 403 20.15 -39.24 -6.63
C ILE A 403 20.08 -39.80 -5.21
N ARG A 404 21.22 -40.13 -4.60
CA ARG A 404 21.30 -40.66 -3.24
C ARG A 404 20.82 -39.64 -2.19
N LEU A 405 21.31 -38.41 -2.26
CA LEU A 405 20.93 -37.33 -1.32
C LEU A 405 19.46 -36.99 -1.48
N TYR A 406 18.98 -36.89 -2.71
CA TYR A 406 17.60 -36.59 -3.02
C TYR A 406 16.65 -37.67 -2.48
N SER A 407 16.94 -38.94 -2.75
CA SER A 407 16.14 -40.06 -2.27
C SER A 407 16.10 -40.14 -0.73
N THR A 408 17.20 -39.80 -0.06
CA THR A 408 17.23 -39.70 1.40
C THR A 408 16.33 -38.55 1.90
N SER A 409 16.38 -37.42 1.24
CA SER A 409 15.51 -36.26 1.57
C SER A 409 14.03 -36.59 1.35
N VAL A 410 13.68 -37.24 0.24
CA VAL A 410 12.30 -37.66 -0.05
C VAL A 410 11.77 -38.63 1.01
N ARG A 411 12.62 -39.61 1.43
CA ARG A 411 12.24 -40.52 2.53
C ARG A 411 11.95 -39.77 3.82
N LYS A 412 12.82 -38.80 4.18
CA LYS A 412 12.62 -37.96 5.37
C LYS A 412 11.35 -37.13 5.26
N PHE A 413 11.05 -36.56 4.10
CA PHE A 413 9.82 -35.81 3.84
C PHE A 413 8.58 -36.67 4.14
N PHE A 414 8.49 -37.89 3.61
CA PHE A 414 7.37 -38.80 3.86
C PHE A 414 7.23 -39.29 5.32
N GLN A 415 8.28 -39.14 6.13
CA GLN A 415 8.18 -39.44 7.57
C GLN A 415 7.28 -38.44 8.28
N HIS A 416 7.31 -37.16 7.85
CA HIS A 416 6.60 -36.04 8.45
C HIS A 416 5.30 -35.68 7.71
N ALA A 417 5.13 -36.10 6.47
CA ALA A 417 3.92 -35.86 5.69
C ALA A 417 2.70 -36.54 6.33
N SER A 418 1.63 -35.78 6.60
CA SER A 418 0.45 -36.26 7.34
C SER A 418 -0.89 -35.98 6.67
N ASP A 419 -0.96 -35.09 5.69
CA ASP A 419 -2.18 -34.67 4.99
C ASP A 419 -2.04 -34.83 3.47
N ARG A 420 -3.18 -34.68 2.75
CA ARG A 420 -3.23 -34.86 1.31
C ARG A 420 -2.37 -33.88 0.52
N ASN A 421 -2.19 -32.66 1.01
CA ASN A 421 -1.36 -31.66 0.33
C ASN A 421 0.11 -32.03 0.43
N SER A 422 0.59 -32.40 1.62
CA SER A 422 1.96 -32.88 1.79
C SER A 422 2.22 -34.19 1.01
N TYR A 423 1.20 -35.06 0.83
CA TYR A 423 1.36 -36.24 -0.02
C TYR A 423 1.52 -35.90 -1.51
N ARG A 424 0.76 -34.91 -2.02
CA ARG A 424 0.93 -34.42 -3.40
C ARG A 424 2.30 -33.82 -3.62
N GLU A 425 2.79 -33.04 -2.64
CA GLU A 425 4.13 -32.48 -2.66
C GLU A 425 5.20 -33.59 -2.71
N GLY A 426 5.10 -34.61 -1.85
CA GLY A 426 5.98 -35.77 -1.86
C GLY A 426 5.98 -36.54 -3.19
N VAL A 427 4.81 -36.65 -3.85
CA VAL A 427 4.70 -37.20 -5.20
C VAL A 427 5.41 -36.30 -6.23
N GLY A 428 5.33 -34.96 -6.08
CA GLY A 428 6.11 -34.01 -6.87
C GLY A 428 7.63 -34.24 -6.76
N LEU A 429 8.11 -34.42 -5.53
CA LEU A 429 9.50 -34.75 -5.27
C LEU A 429 9.92 -36.08 -5.92
N LEU A 430 9.08 -37.10 -5.89
CA LEU A 430 9.36 -38.38 -6.58
C LEU A 430 9.48 -38.20 -8.11
N ARG A 431 8.63 -37.35 -8.72
CA ARG A 431 8.75 -37.00 -10.15
C ARG A 431 10.09 -36.34 -10.46
N ASN A 432 10.55 -35.44 -9.60
CA ASN A 432 11.85 -34.79 -9.77
C ASN A 432 12.98 -35.80 -9.62
N LEU A 433 12.90 -36.72 -8.64
CA LEU A 433 13.89 -37.82 -8.50
C LEU A 433 14.00 -38.66 -9.78
N ILE A 434 12.87 -39.00 -10.40
CA ILE A 434 12.80 -39.72 -11.67
C ILE A 434 13.46 -38.93 -12.79
N LYS A 435 13.21 -37.60 -12.88
CA LYS A 435 13.84 -36.70 -13.87
C LYS A 435 15.38 -36.67 -13.73
N TYR A 436 15.90 -36.77 -12.51
CA TYR A 436 17.35 -36.87 -12.27
C TYR A 436 17.92 -38.25 -12.61
N GLY A 437 17.09 -39.20 -13.03
CA GLY A 437 17.47 -40.55 -13.37
C GLY A 437 17.39 -41.54 -12.23
N GLY A 438 16.84 -41.16 -11.10
CA GLY A 438 16.66 -41.98 -9.91
C GLY A 438 15.40 -42.86 -9.90
N LYS A 439 14.93 -43.36 -11.05
CA LYS A 439 13.71 -44.16 -11.15
C LYS A 439 13.72 -45.38 -10.19
N THR A 440 14.85 -46.12 -10.16
CA THR A 440 14.99 -47.31 -9.28
C THR A 440 14.82 -46.93 -7.81
N GLU A 441 15.37 -45.77 -7.36
CA GLU A 441 15.24 -45.33 -5.99
C GLU A 441 13.80 -44.80 -5.70
N ALA A 442 13.18 -44.13 -6.67
CA ALA A 442 11.77 -43.72 -6.57
C ALA A 442 10.83 -44.92 -6.40
N ASP A 443 11.02 -46.00 -7.21
CA ASP A 443 10.25 -47.23 -7.12
C ASP A 443 10.40 -47.88 -5.74
N LYS A 444 11.62 -47.93 -5.17
CA LYS A 444 11.86 -48.41 -3.81
C LYS A 444 11.08 -47.59 -2.78
N ILE A 445 11.14 -46.25 -2.86
CA ILE A 445 10.40 -45.36 -1.93
C ILE A 445 8.89 -45.61 -2.04
N ILE A 446 8.37 -45.73 -3.25
CA ILE A 446 6.95 -46.02 -3.47
C ILE A 446 6.54 -47.32 -2.78
N ILE A 447 7.33 -48.39 -2.93
CA ILE A 447 7.10 -49.68 -2.28
C ILE A 447 7.14 -49.53 -0.75
N GLU A 448 8.16 -48.86 -0.22
CA GLU A 448 8.30 -48.53 1.21
C GLU A 448 7.07 -47.81 1.77
N GLN A 449 6.55 -46.79 1.06
CA GLN A 449 5.38 -46.05 1.51
C GLN A 449 4.07 -46.86 1.41
N LYS A 450 3.93 -47.75 0.40
CA LYS A 450 2.76 -48.59 0.24
C LYS A 450 2.68 -49.72 1.30
N SER A 451 3.84 -50.18 1.76
CA SER A 451 3.96 -51.24 2.78
C SER A 451 3.91 -50.73 4.23
N ARG A 452 3.89 -49.42 4.45
CA ARG A 452 3.95 -48.83 5.79
C ARG A 452 2.70 -49.10 6.62
N THR A 453 2.91 -49.37 7.93
CA THR A 453 1.85 -49.55 8.92
C THR A 453 1.92 -48.40 9.95
N PRO A 454 0.79 -47.74 10.30
CA PRO A 454 -0.54 -47.92 9.73
C PRO A 454 -0.63 -47.46 8.27
N ARG A 455 -1.53 -48.09 7.51
CA ARG A 455 -1.75 -47.80 6.10
C ARG A 455 -2.31 -46.38 5.91
N ARG A 456 -1.80 -45.65 4.90
CA ARG A 456 -2.20 -44.27 4.55
C ARG A 456 -2.96 -44.27 3.21
N PRO A 457 -4.30 -44.45 3.18
CA PRO A 457 -5.06 -44.57 1.92
C PRO A 457 -4.93 -43.38 1.00
N ALA A 458 -4.94 -42.15 1.54
CA ALA A 458 -4.79 -40.91 0.76
C ALA A 458 -3.40 -40.81 0.11
N LEU A 459 -2.32 -41.26 0.78
CA LEU A 459 -1.00 -41.33 0.18
C LEU A 459 -0.93 -42.34 -0.97
N ILE A 460 -1.57 -43.52 -0.78
CA ILE A 460 -1.60 -44.57 -1.83
C ILE A 460 -2.33 -44.07 -3.07
N ASP A 461 -3.43 -43.30 -2.89
CA ASP A 461 -4.17 -42.66 -3.98
C ASP A 461 -3.28 -41.66 -4.74
N GLU A 462 -2.55 -40.80 -4.04
CA GLU A 462 -1.66 -39.83 -4.69
C GLU A 462 -0.46 -40.53 -5.38
N LEU A 463 0.11 -41.60 -4.79
CA LEU A 463 1.19 -42.39 -5.40
C LEU A 463 0.73 -43.17 -6.66
N SER A 464 -0.58 -43.42 -6.83
CA SER A 464 -1.08 -44.06 -8.04
C SER A 464 -1.14 -43.14 -9.26
N LYS A 465 -0.94 -41.82 -9.07
CA LYS A 465 -0.94 -40.77 -10.11
C LYS A 465 0.46 -40.47 -10.65
N LEU A 466 1.49 -41.20 -10.19
CA LEU A 466 2.87 -41.12 -10.67
C LEU A 466 3.01 -41.82 -12.00
#